data_7823f9dc49396a35659305042068ddb2
#
_entry.id   7823f9dc49396a35659305042068ddb2
#
_cell.length_a   1.000
_cell.length_b   1.000
_cell.length_c   1.000
_cell.angle_alpha   90.00
_cell.angle_beta   90.00
_cell.angle_gamma   90.00
#
_symmetry.space_group_name_H-M   'P 1'
#
loop_
_entity.id
_entity.type
_entity.pdbx_description
1 polymer ?
#
loop_
_entity_poly.entity_id
_entity_poly.type
_entity_poly.pdbx_seq_one_letter_code
_entity_poly.pdbx_strand_id
1 'polypeptide(L)'
;KRVIDELFEEELDRRLREDEEFHRISDQLMDEIELRFSLLDKVGTLRRSKQGWPESWSWQTEDRKAFIKAVTRFSGNHASQFGRLLTPLVNGVRVAGPFGPTWSDGQQPKLVLLDGEGLGHTPKSIAAISSSLTKRIEFADAVVLVDDATGPMQAAPVAAMKELISSGSAAKLLLLFT
;
A
#
# COMPACT_ATOMS: atom_id res chain seq x y z
N LYS A 1 -32.86 -6.90 -5.57
CA LYS A 1 -31.73 -7.44 -4.83
C LYS A 1 -30.90 -6.32 -4.22
N ARG A 2 -30.40 -5.34 -5.02
CA ARG A 2 -29.55 -4.24 -4.56
C ARG A 2 -30.19 -3.39 -3.46
N VAL A 3 -31.46 -3.02 -3.61
CA VAL A 3 -32.21 -2.22 -2.61
C VAL A 3 -32.40 -3.01 -1.28
N ILE A 4 -32.55 -4.32 -1.37
CA ILE A 4 -32.69 -5.16 -0.16
C ILE A 4 -31.35 -5.25 0.57
N ASP A 5 -30.26 -5.36 -0.17
CA ASP A 5 -28.90 -5.39 0.40
C ASP A 5 -28.58 -4.04 1.09
N GLU A 6 -28.91 -2.90 0.48
CA GLU A 6 -28.76 -1.56 1.05
C GLU A 6 -29.57 -1.37 2.34
N LEU A 7 -30.84 -1.76 2.36
CA LEU A 7 -31.70 -1.70 3.55
C LEU A 7 -31.18 -2.61 4.69
N PHE A 8 -30.60 -3.75 4.35
CA PHE A 8 -30.01 -4.66 5.33
C PHE A 8 -28.74 -4.04 5.94
N GLU A 9 -27.90 -3.40 5.14
CA GLU A 9 -26.69 -2.72 5.61
C GLU A 9 -27.04 -1.54 6.54
N GLU A 10 -28.04 -0.73 6.21
CA GLU A 10 -28.50 0.37 7.05
C GLU A 10 -29.04 -0.11 8.41
N GLU A 11 -29.85 -1.19 8.42
CA GLU A 11 -30.37 -1.77 9.64
C GLU A 11 -29.27 -2.40 10.51
N LEU A 12 -28.28 -3.04 9.88
CA LEU A 12 -27.11 -3.58 10.56
C LEU A 12 -26.28 -2.46 11.20
N ASP A 13 -26.01 -1.39 10.47
CA ASP A 13 -25.27 -0.24 10.98
C ASP A 13 -25.99 0.42 12.18
N ARG A 14 -27.32 0.57 12.08
CA ARG A 14 -28.12 1.08 13.18
C ARG A 14 -28.01 0.20 14.44
N ARG A 15 -28.12 -1.13 14.31
CA ARG A 15 -28.00 -2.07 15.42
C ARG A 15 -26.61 -2.05 16.04
N LEU A 16 -25.55 -2.02 15.23
CA LEU A 16 -24.19 -1.95 15.72
C LEU A 16 -23.93 -0.66 16.51
N ARG A 17 -24.52 0.46 16.10
CA ARG A 17 -24.39 1.73 16.84
C ARG A 17 -25.10 1.73 18.20
N GLU A 18 -26.06 0.85 18.42
CA GLU A 18 -26.79 0.69 19.67
C GLU A 18 -26.24 -0.46 20.54
N ASP A 19 -25.29 -1.26 20.01
CA ASP A 19 -24.76 -2.46 20.67
C ASP A 19 -23.55 -2.11 21.57
N GLU A 20 -23.72 -2.28 22.88
CA GLU A 20 -22.67 -1.99 23.88
C GLU A 20 -21.42 -2.86 23.69
N GLU A 21 -21.58 -4.12 23.30
CA GLU A 21 -20.45 -5.03 23.07
C GLU A 21 -19.65 -4.62 21.85
N PHE A 22 -20.31 -4.16 20.79
CA PHE A 22 -19.65 -3.60 19.61
C PHE A 22 -18.82 -2.36 19.97
N HIS A 23 -19.36 -1.45 20.79
CA HIS A 23 -18.62 -0.28 21.25
C HIS A 23 -17.42 -0.69 22.08
N ARG A 24 -17.58 -1.62 23.02
CA ARG A 24 -16.49 -2.13 23.85
C ARG A 24 -15.37 -2.73 23.01
N ILE A 25 -15.69 -3.54 22.01
CA ILE A 25 -14.70 -4.15 21.09
C ILE A 25 -14.02 -3.07 20.25
N SER A 26 -14.78 -2.09 19.76
CA SER A 26 -14.25 -0.98 18.97
C SER A 26 -13.26 -0.14 19.76
N ASP A 27 -13.59 0.19 21.02
CA ASP A 27 -12.71 0.95 21.91
C ASP A 27 -11.42 0.17 22.20
N GLN A 28 -11.53 -1.13 22.50
CA GLN A 28 -10.34 -1.98 22.68
C GLN A 28 -9.45 -2.02 21.43
N LEU A 29 -10.03 -2.12 20.25
CA LEU A 29 -9.28 -2.09 18.99
C LEU A 29 -8.57 -0.75 18.80
N MET A 30 -9.25 0.36 19.11
CA MET A 30 -8.69 1.70 19.01
C MET A 30 -7.53 1.91 19.99
N ASP A 31 -7.66 1.44 21.23
CA ASP A 31 -6.59 1.48 22.23
C ASP A 31 -5.36 0.68 21.76
N GLU A 32 -5.56 -0.50 21.19
CA GLU A 32 -4.49 -1.32 20.65
C GLU A 32 -3.79 -0.65 19.44
N ILE A 33 -4.54 0.02 18.60
CA ILE A 33 -4.00 0.80 17.47
C ILE A 33 -3.16 1.96 18.00
N GLU A 34 -3.70 2.74 18.95
CA GLU A 34 -3.01 3.88 19.54
C GLU A 34 -1.71 3.46 20.26
N LEU A 35 -1.74 2.34 20.98
CA LEU A 35 -0.54 1.78 21.62
C LEU A 35 0.56 1.50 20.59
N ARG A 36 0.22 0.98 19.41
CA ARG A 36 1.20 0.72 18.33
C ARG A 36 1.80 2.00 17.78
N PHE A 37 0.98 3.02 17.61
CA PHE A 37 1.45 4.33 17.17
C PHE A 37 2.32 5.03 18.22
N SER A 38 1.99 4.91 19.50
CA SER A 38 2.78 5.51 20.58
C SER A 38 4.21 4.96 20.65
N LEU A 39 4.44 3.74 20.16
CA LEU A 39 5.77 3.16 20.09
C LEU A 39 6.63 3.81 18.97
N LEU A 40 6.02 4.41 17.98
CA LEU A 40 6.72 5.12 16.90
C LEU A 40 7.26 6.47 17.35
N ASP A 41 6.62 7.15 18.29
CA ASP A 41 7.08 8.43 18.84
C ASP A 41 8.45 8.32 19.51
N LYS A 42 8.81 7.12 19.99
CA LYS A 42 10.12 6.87 20.64
C LYS A 42 11.29 6.78 19.66
N VAL A 43 11.03 6.62 18.36
CA VAL A 43 12.05 6.27 17.35
C VAL A 43 12.07 7.22 16.17
N GLY A 44 11.10 8.11 16.06
CA GLY A 44 10.97 9.04 14.94
C GLY A 44 10.07 10.20 15.30
N THR A 45 9.52 10.85 14.31
CA THR A 45 8.59 11.97 14.48
C THR A 45 7.22 11.58 13.95
N LEU A 46 6.26 11.43 14.86
CA LEU A 46 4.85 11.19 14.54
C LEU A 46 4.10 12.54 14.51
N ARG A 47 3.55 12.88 13.35
CA ARG A 47 2.64 14.01 13.22
C ARG A 47 1.21 13.55 13.43
N ARG A 48 0.45 14.35 14.19
CA ARG A 48 -0.96 14.07 14.46
C ARG A 48 -1.84 15.20 13.93
N SER A 49 -3.05 14.85 13.55
CA SER A 49 -4.12 15.79 13.20
C SER A 49 -4.53 16.63 14.41
N LYS A 50 -5.37 17.63 14.17
CA LYS A 50 -5.99 18.42 15.25
C LYS A 50 -6.86 17.58 16.19
N GLN A 51 -7.37 16.45 15.73
CA GLN A 51 -8.13 15.47 16.50
C GLN A 51 -7.25 14.44 17.23
N GLY A 52 -5.92 14.55 17.15
CA GLY A 52 -4.98 13.63 17.76
C GLY A 52 -4.64 12.39 16.92
N TRP A 53 -5.21 12.22 15.74
CA TRP A 53 -5.03 11.04 14.91
C TRP A 53 -3.69 11.05 14.19
N PRO A 54 -2.96 9.92 14.11
CA PRO A 54 -1.72 9.83 13.36
C PRO A 54 -1.91 10.16 11.87
N GLU A 55 -1.15 11.12 11.35
CA GLU A 55 -1.18 11.53 9.94
C GLU A 55 0.05 11.07 9.17
N SER A 56 1.22 11.22 9.78
CA SER A 56 2.47 10.80 9.16
C SER A 56 3.54 10.52 10.20
N TRP A 57 4.41 9.58 9.89
CA TRP A 57 5.59 9.27 10.67
C TRP A 57 6.82 9.37 9.79
N SER A 58 7.86 10.01 10.29
CA SER A 58 9.14 10.14 9.61
C SER A 58 10.28 9.70 10.51
N TRP A 59 11.26 9.03 9.93
CA TRP A 59 12.43 8.54 10.62
C TRP A 59 13.62 8.44 9.68
N GLN A 60 14.81 8.61 10.22
CA GLN A 60 16.06 8.51 9.47
C GLN A 60 17.04 7.64 10.25
N THR A 61 17.77 6.79 9.56
CA THR A 61 18.79 5.90 10.14
C THR A 61 19.85 5.55 9.11
N GLU A 62 21.06 5.28 9.57
CA GLU A 62 22.14 4.69 8.79
C GLU A 62 22.25 3.17 9.02
N ASP A 63 21.54 2.64 10.03
CA ASP A 63 21.49 1.21 10.30
C ASP A 63 20.50 0.51 9.34
N ARG A 64 21.05 -0.24 8.40
CA ARG A 64 20.28 -1.02 7.42
C ARG A 64 19.32 -2.03 8.08
N LYS A 65 19.71 -2.66 9.19
CA LYS A 65 18.85 -3.67 9.85
C LYS A 65 17.65 -3.00 10.51
N ALA A 66 17.90 -1.90 11.21
CA ALA A 66 16.85 -1.09 11.81
C ALA A 66 15.90 -0.54 10.75
N PHE A 67 16.45 -0.04 9.61
CA PHE A 67 15.67 0.43 8.47
C PHE A 67 14.73 -0.66 7.91
N ILE A 68 15.26 -1.84 7.58
CA ILE A 68 14.46 -2.95 7.05
C ILE A 68 13.35 -3.34 8.04
N LYS A 69 13.68 -3.42 9.33
CA LYS A 69 12.69 -3.74 10.38
C LYS A 69 11.57 -2.69 10.45
N ALA A 70 11.90 -1.41 10.32
CA ALA A 70 10.91 -0.35 10.29
C ALA A 70 10.02 -0.44 9.05
N VAL A 71 10.61 -0.53 7.85
CA VAL A 71 9.85 -0.65 6.59
C VAL A 71 8.90 -1.86 6.62
N THR A 72 9.36 -3.01 7.12
CA THR A 72 8.55 -4.23 7.20
C THR A 72 7.28 -4.04 8.05
N ARG A 73 7.31 -3.18 9.07
CA ARG A 73 6.11 -2.89 9.89
C ARG A 73 5.00 -2.20 9.09
N PHE A 74 5.36 -1.42 8.09
CA PHE A 74 4.43 -0.62 7.30
C PHE A 74 4.06 -1.25 5.95
N SER A 75 4.88 -2.17 5.44
CA SER A 75 4.71 -2.78 4.11
C SER A 75 4.60 -4.30 4.13
N GLY A 76 4.83 -4.95 5.28
CA GLY A 76 4.77 -6.41 5.38
C GLY A 76 3.34 -6.92 5.52
N ASN A 77 3.11 -8.16 5.04
CA ASN A 77 1.87 -8.91 5.22
C ASN A 77 2.10 -10.34 5.72
N HIS A 78 3.23 -10.59 6.37
CA HIS A 78 3.58 -11.92 6.85
C HIS A 78 2.63 -12.38 7.96
N ALA A 79 2.01 -13.54 7.78
CA ALA A 79 1.06 -14.13 8.73
C ALA A 79 1.63 -14.28 10.16
N SER A 80 2.92 -14.58 10.29
CA SER A 80 3.62 -14.70 11.59
C SER A 80 3.71 -13.36 12.36
N GLN A 81 3.48 -12.24 11.70
CA GLN A 81 3.49 -10.91 12.30
C GLN A 81 2.10 -10.27 12.36
N PHE A 82 1.06 -11.04 12.07
CA PHE A 82 -0.30 -10.57 12.14
C PHE A 82 -0.61 -9.93 13.50
N GLY A 83 -1.30 -8.81 13.49
CA GLY A 83 -1.60 -8.02 14.70
C GLY A 83 -0.45 -7.14 15.22
N ARG A 84 0.77 -7.23 14.64
CA ARG A 84 1.93 -6.38 14.98
C ARG A 84 2.27 -5.39 13.86
N LEU A 85 1.66 -5.54 12.70
CA LEU A 85 1.89 -4.71 11.52
C LEU A 85 0.95 -3.50 11.53
N LEU A 86 1.44 -2.40 11.02
CA LEU A 86 0.67 -1.18 10.78
C LEU A 86 0.19 -1.08 9.33
N THR A 87 0.54 -2.03 8.49
CA THR A 87 0.24 -2.04 7.05
C THR A 87 -1.23 -1.74 6.72
N PRO A 88 -2.24 -2.30 7.41
CA PRO A 88 -3.65 -2.01 7.12
C PRO A 88 -4.06 -0.56 7.40
N LEU A 89 -3.27 0.17 8.20
CA LEU A 89 -3.55 1.54 8.63
C LEU A 89 -2.74 2.58 7.85
N VAL A 90 -1.85 2.12 6.96
CA VAL A 90 -0.91 2.98 6.22
C VAL A 90 -1.38 3.15 4.79
N ASN A 91 -1.62 4.39 4.40
CA ASN A 91 -2.03 4.74 3.04
C ASN A 91 -0.86 4.76 2.04
N GLY A 92 0.37 4.86 2.53
CA GLY A 92 1.56 4.82 1.69
C GLY A 92 2.85 4.91 2.48
N VAL A 93 3.91 4.36 1.92
CA VAL A 93 5.27 4.41 2.47
C VAL A 93 6.18 5.10 1.44
N ARG A 94 6.90 6.12 1.91
CA ARG A 94 7.92 6.79 1.11
C ARG A 94 9.28 6.52 1.71
N VAL A 95 10.17 5.94 0.92
CA VAL A 95 11.54 5.67 1.30
C VAL A 95 12.46 6.54 0.45
N ALA A 96 13.42 7.21 1.09
CA ALA A 96 14.45 7.97 0.42
C ALA A 96 15.82 7.54 0.94
N GLY A 97 16.80 7.45 0.04
CA GLY A 97 18.17 7.08 0.39
C GLY A 97 19.08 7.10 -0.83
N PRO A 98 20.38 6.91 -0.65
CA PRO A 98 21.29 6.79 -1.76
C PRO A 98 21.07 5.45 -2.46
N PHE A 99 20.52 5.49 -3.67
CA PHE A 99 20.47 4.34 -4.58
C PHE A 99 21.74 4.38 -5.44
N GLY A 100 22.82 3.78 -4.94
CA GLY A 100 24.09 3.65 -5.66
C GLY A 100 24.31 2.20 -6.07
N PRO A 101 23.86 1.76 -7.24
CA PRO A 101 24.21 0.42 -7.74
C PRO A 101 25.71 0.33 -7.95
N THR A 102 26.28 -0.83 -7.68
CA THR A 102 27.74 -1.05 -7.76
C THR A 102 28.34 -0.79 -9.15
N TRP A 103 27.51 -0.80 -10.19
CA TRP A 103 27.89 -0.52 -11.59
C TRP A 103 27.80 0.97 -11.98
N SER A 104 27.36 1.85 -11.08
CA SER A 104 27.07 3.26 -11.43
C SER A 104 28.28 4.19 -11.41
N ASP A 105 29.50 3.69 -11.22
CA ASP A 105 30.77 4.45 -11.21
C ASP A 105 30.67 5.77 -10.38
N GLY A 106 29.97 5.70 -9.24
CA GLY A 106 29.78 6.86 -8.36
C GLY A 106 28.66 7.83 -8.78
N GLN A 107 28.01 7.63 -9.91
CA GLN A 107 26.83 8.40 -10.28
C GLN A 107 25.60 7.87 -9.53
N GLN A 108 24.95 8.76 -8.78
CA GLN A 108 23.68 8.40 -8.13
C GLN A 108 22.53 8.76 -9.06
N PRO A 109 21.76 7.77 -9.53
CA PRO A 109 20.55 8.06 -10.31
C PRO A 109 19.52 8.77 -9.43
N LYS A 110 18.89 9.80 -9.96
CA LYS A 110 17.70 10.41 -9.38
C LYS A 110 16.51 9.54 -9.75
N LEU A 111 16.23 8.54 -8.92
CA LEU A 111 15.18 7.56 -9.18
C LEU A 111 14.11 7.66 -8.09
N VAL A 112 12.85 7.70 -8.50
CA VAL A 112 11.68 7.54 -7.63
C VAL A 112 10.94 6.30 -8.08
N LEU A 113 10.89 5.27 -7.22
CA LEU A 113 10.10 4.06 -7.44
C LEU A 113 8.74 4.25 -6.78
N LEU A 114 7.68 4.10 -7.55
CA LEU A 114 6.29 4.10 -7.08
C LEU A 114 5.80 2.65 -7.13
N ASP A 115 5.64 2.03 -5.95
CA ASP A 115 5.02 0.72 -5.84
C ASP A 115 3.50 0.83 -5.94
N GLY A 116 2.89 -0.07 -6.70
CA GLY A 116 1.45 -0.13 -6.93
C GLY A 116 0.78 -1.24 -6.15
N GLU A 117 -0.55 -1.22 -6.13
CA GLU A 117 -1.32 -2.38 -5.69
C GLU A 117 -1.05 -3.55 -6.65
N GLY A 118 -0.86 -4.76 -6.08
CA GLY A 118 -0.67 -5.97 -6.89
C GLY A 118 -1.88 -6.22 -7.80
N LEU A 119 -1.64 -6.45 -9.07
CA LEU A 119 -2.68 -6.63 -10.11
C LEU A 119 -3.53 -7.90 -9.91
N GLY A 120 -3.14 -8.83 -9.03
CA GLY A 120 -3.76 -10.14 -8.85
C GLY A 120 -4.68 -10.31 -7.64
N HIS A 121 -4.85 -9.30 -6.80
CA HIS A 121 -5.53 -9.49 -5.50
C HIS A 121 -7.05 -9.34 -5.51
N THR A 122 -7.68 -8.96 -6.60
CA THR A 122 -9.14 -8.88 -6.72
C THR A 122 -9.68 -9.88 -7.74
N PRO A 123 -10.34 -10.97 -7.29
CA PRO A 123 -10.83 -12.02 -8.20
C PRO A 123 -11.92 -11.58 -9.21
N LYS A 124 -12.43 -10.36 -9.10
CA LYS A 124 -13.55 -9.86 -9.91
C LYS A 124 -13.23 -8.68 -10.82
N SER A 125 -12.05 -8.11 -10.78
CA SER A 125 -11.72 -6.95 -11.61
C SER A 125 -10.79 -7.30 -12.78
N ILE A 126 -11.22 -8.25 -13.60
CA ILE A 126 -10.49 -8.65 -14.82
C ILE A 126 -10.44 -7.50 -15.85
N ALA A 127 -11.09 -6.37 -15.63
CA ALA A 127 -11.35 -5.42 -16.71
C ALA A 127 -10.97 -3.96 -16.44
N ALA A 128 -10.51 -3.56 -15.25
CA ALA A 128 -10.20 -2.15 -15.07
C ALA A 128 -9.02 -1.95 -14.10
N ILE A 129 -7.98 -1.33 -14.59
CA ILE A 129 -6.96 -0.69 -13.76
C ILE A 129 -7.66 0.38 -12.91
N SER A 130 -7.35 0.46 -11.60
CA SER A 130 -7.95 1.49 -10.75
C SER A 130 -7.59 2.89 -11.27
N SER A 131 -8.52 3.84 -11.12
CA SER A 131 -8.30 5.23 -11.54
C SER A 131 -7.08 5.88 -10.85
N SER A 132 -6.73 5.40 -9.65
CA SER A 132 -5.54 5.83 -8.94
C SER A 132 -4.25 5.35 -9.63
N LEU A 133 -4.25 4.12 -10.13
CA LEU A 133 -3.10 3.57 -10.87
C LEU A 133 -2.95 4.23 -12.23
N THR A 134 -4.05 4.49 -12.96
CA THR A 134 -4.01 5.23 -14.23
C THR A 134 -3.38 6.60 -14.06
N LYS A 135 -3.76 7.36 -13.03
CA LYS A 135 -3.14 8.65 -12.73
C LYS A 135 -1.64 8.55 -12.44
N ARG A 136 -1.20 7.52 -11.69
CA ARG A 136 0.23 7.31 -11.41
C ARG A 136 1.01 7.00 -12.70
N ILE A 137 0.45 6.21 -13.59
CA ILE A 137 1.03 5.89 -14.91
C ILE A 137 1.22 7.14 -15.77
N GLU A 138 0.28 8.07 -15.74
CA GLU A 138 0.39 9.33 -16.48
C GLU A 138 1.62 10.14 -16.06
N PHE A 139 1.91 10.20 -14.76
CA PHE A 139 3.04 10.94 -14.19
C PHE A 139 4.37 10.18 -14.23
N ALA A 140 4.37 8.87 -14.41
CA ALA A 140 5.59 8.08 -14.45
C ALA A 140 6.35 8.27 -15.77
N ASP A 141 7.68 8.33 -15.69
CA ASP A 141 8.55 8.35 -16.87
C ASP A 141 8.69 6.96 -17.51
N ALA A 142 8.63 5.90 -16.67
CA ALA A 142 8.65 4.51 -17.08
C ALA A 142 7.71 3.67 -16.20
N VAL A 143 7.16 2.61 -16.76
CA VAL A 143 6.31 1.63 -16.07
C VAL A 143 6.96 0.26 -16.19
N VAL A 144 7.33 -0.34 -15.07
CA VAL A 144 7.87 -1.70 -15.04
C VAL A 144 6.75 -2.66 -14.64
N LEU A 145 6.32 -3.48 -15.57
CA LEU A 145 5.39 -4.57 -15.32
C LEU A 145 6.19 -5.83 -14.97
N VAL A 146 6.04 -6.28 -13.74
CA VAL A 146 6.72 -7.48 -13.23
C VAL A 146 5.76 -8.66 -13.31
N ASP A 147 6.19 -9.75 -13.92
CA ASP A 147 5.41 -10.97 -14.08
C ASP A 147 6.24 -12.21 -13.75
N ASP A 148 5.56 -13.31 -13.40
CA ASP A 148 6.19 -14.58 -13.08
C ASP A 148 6.62 -15.31 -14.36
N ALA A 149 7.91 -15.62 -14.48
CA ALA A 149 8.48 -16.35 -15.62
C ALA A 149 7.93 -17.79 -15.74
N THR A 150 7.46 -18.38 -14.64
CA THR A 150 6.93 -19.76 -14.64
C THR A 150 5.51 -19.87 -15.18
N GLY A 151 4.73 -18.80 -15.11
CA GLY A 151 3.37 -18.74 -15.62
C GLY A 151 3.04 -17.36 -16.21
N PRO A 152 3.77 -16.92 -17.24
CA PRO A 152 3.74 -15.56 -17.72
C PRO A 152 2.41 -15.19 -18.38
N MET A 153 2.11 -13.90 -18.36
CA MET A 153 1.04 -13.27 -19.13
C MET A 153 -0.37 -13.75 -18.77
N GLN A 154 -0.61 -13.87 -17.46
CA GLN A 154 -1.97 -14.11 -16.96
C GLN A 154 -2.90 -12.91 -17.26
N ALA A 155 -4.19 -13.04 -16.95
CA ALA A 155 -5.21 -12.07 -17.32
C ALA A 155 -4.93 -10.64 -16.84
N ALA A 156 -4.40 -10.48 -15.62
CA ALA A 156 -4.15 -9.18 -15.03
C ALA A 156 -2.97 -8.42 -15.67
N PRO A 157 -1.78 -9.01 -15.86
CA PRO A 157 -0.70 -8.40 -16.64
C PRO A 157 -1.12 -8.04 -18.07
N VAL A 158 -1.87 -8.90 -18.74
CA VAL A 158 -2.37 -8.64 -20.10
C VAL A 158 -3.35 -7.45 -20.11
N ALA A 159 -4.25 -7.35 -19.13
CA ALA A 159 -5.16 -6.22 -19.01
C ALA A 159 -4.39 -4.90 -18.76
N ALA A 160 -3.38 -4.93 -17.90
CA ALA A 160 -2.53 -3.78 -17.63
C ALA A 160 -1.77 -3.31 -18.89
N MET A 161 -1.23 -4.24 -19.67
CA MET A 161 -0.57 -3.90 -20.94
C MET A 161 -1.53 -3.28 -21.94
N LYS A 162 -2.73 -3.85 -22.10
CA LYS A 162 -3.74 -3.31 -22.99
C LYS A 162 -4.10 -1.87 -22.63
N GLU A 163 -4.28 -1.60 -21.34
CA GLU A 163 -4.57 -0.24 -20.85
C GLU A 163 -3.42 0.72 -21.13
N LEU A 164 -2.17 0.32 -20.86
CA LEU A 164 -0.98 1.12 -21.17
C LEU A 164 -0.86 1.43 -22.66
N ILE A 165 -1.19 0.48 -23.53
CA ILE A 165 -1.17 0.66 -24.98
C ILE A 165 -2.30 1.60 -25.39
N SER A 166 -3.53 1.38 -24.93
CA SER A 166 -4.70 2.18 -25.29
C SER A 166 -4.63 3.62 -24.81
N SER A 167 -3.97 3.86 -23.65
CA SER A 167 -3.71 5.21 -23.12
C SER A 167 -2.56 5.95 -23.84
N GLY A 168 -1.91 5.33 -24.83
CA GLY A 168 -0.75 5.92 -25.50
C GLY A 168 0.56 5.84 -24.70
N SER A 169 0.57 5.12 -23.60
CA SER A 169 1.74 4.98 -22.70
C SER A 169 2.64 3.79 -23.03
N ALA A 170 2.45 3.15 -24.17
CA ALA A 170 3.22 1.96 -24.59
C ALA A 170 4.74 2.18 -24.60
N ALA A 171 5.19 3.38 -24.99
CA ALA A 171 6.63 3.71 -25.02
C ALA A 171 7.30 3.75 -23.65
N LYS A 172 6.52 3.83 -22.55
CA LYS A 172 7.01 3.82 -21.18
C LYS A 172 7.12 2.41 -20.59
N LEU A 173 6.57 1.39 -21.28
CA LEU A 173 6.42 0.04 -20.73
C LEU A 173 7.71 -0.76 -20.83
N LEU A 174 8.15 -1.30 -19.71
CA LEU A 174 9.19 -2.31 -19.56
C LEU A 174 8.59 -3.58 -18.96
N LEU A 175 8.92 -4.73 -19.52
CA LEU A 175 8.51 -6.03 -18.98
C LEU A 175 9.68 -6.66 -18.26
N LEU A 176 9.44 -7.11 -17.03
CA LEU A 176 10.41 -7.82 -16.22
C LEU A 176 9.81 -9.16 -15.79
N PHE A 177 10.50 -10.24 -16.12
CA PHE A 177 10.13 -11.58 -15.67
C PHE A 177 11.07 -12.03 -14.55
N THR A 178 10.48 -12.55 -13.46
CA THR A 178 11.23 -13.00 -12.27
C THR A 178 10.95 -14.46 -11.91
#